data_4e735c8d2f12de386e1d459efb370914
#
_entry.id   4e735c8d2f12de386e1d459efb370914
#
_cell.length_a   1.000
_cell.length_b   1.000
_cell.length_c   1.000
_cell.angle_alpha   90.00
_cell.angle_beta   90.00
_cell.angle_gamma   90.00
#
_symmetry.space_group_name_H-M   'P 1'
#
loop_
_entity.id
_entity.type
_entity.pdbx_description
1 polymer ?
#
loop_
_entity_poly.entity_id
_entity_poly.type
_entity_poly.pdbx_seq_one_letter_code
_entity_poly.pdbx_strand_id
1 'polypeptide(L)'
;MPKLQEKVALVTGGSGGMGLATAKRFVEEGAFVYISGRRQLELDKAVSLIGRSVAGVQGDVSKLADLDRLYARIAGEKGKIDILFAGAGIVDPQPLAETTEESFDKVFAINTRGLASTVKKALPLLNDGGAIIVITSIAENMGIPGFTAYSATKAAVRSFVRTWTAELKDRRIRVNAISPGPIDTPIVEQQAPTKEGADQARAQFAAAVPFGRLGRPEEIASAALFLASDEASFVAGVDLPVDGGMSAL
;
A
#
# COMPACT_ATOMS: atom_id res chain seq x y z
N MET A 1 -15.84 -17.95 9.87
CA MET A 1 -16.61 -16.68 9.82
C MET A 1 -15.75 -15.65 9.09
N PRO A 2 -16.32 -14.69 8.37
CA PRO A 2 -15.55 -13.60 7.76
C PRO A 2 -14.77 -12.82 8.82
N LYS A 3 -13.49 -12.53 8.55
CA LYS A 3 -12.58 -11.89 9.52
C LYS A 3 -12.79 -10.39 9.69
N LEU A 4 -13.45 -9.74 8.72
CA LEU A 4 -13.67 -8.30 8.70
C LEU A 4 -15.16 -7.93 8.62
N GLN A 5 -16.02 -8.78 9.18
CA GLN A 5 -17.47 -8.57 9.17
C GLN A 5 -17.81 -7.19 9.76
N GLU A 6 -18.63 -6.41 9.02
CA GLU A 6 -19.07 -5.05 9.38
C GLU A 6 -17.97 -3.99 9.52
N LYS A 7 -16.71 -4.32 9.21
CA LYS A 7 -15.60 -3.36 9.21
C LYS A 7 -15.67 -2.44 8.00
N VAL A 8 -15.21 -1.20 8.19
CA VAL A 8 -15.02 -0.22 7.12
C VAL A 8 -13.53 -0.03 6.89
N ALA A 9 -13.08 -0.24 5.64
CA ALA A 9 -11.69 -0.11 5.26
C ALA A 9 -11.49 0.98 4.19
N LEU A 10 -10.36 1.66 4.25
CA LEU A 10 -9.85 2.50 3.18
C LEU A 10 -8.58 1.88 2.61
N VAL A 11 -8.53 1.72 1.28
CA VAL A 11 -7.37 1.23 0.52
C VAL A 11 -6.94 2.29 -0.46
N THR A 12 -5.83 2.99 -0.20
CA THR A 12 -5.24 3.90 -1.19
C THR A 12 -4.38 3.12 -2.18
N GLY A 13 -4.39 3.53 -3.46
CA GLY A 13 -3.80 2.72 -4.53
C GLY A 13 -4.65 1.48 -4.88
N GLY A 14 -5.93 1.48 -4.53
CA GLY A 14 -6.84 0.33 -4.68
C GLY A 14 -7.36 0.05 -6.09
N SER A 15 -6.92 0.80 -7.10
CA SER A 15 -7.37 0.62 -8.49
C SER A 15 -6.56 -0.42 -9.28
N GLY A 16 -5.54 -1.05 -8.68
CA GLY A 16 -4.73 -2.06 -9.36
C GLY A 16 -3.73 -2.76 -8.43
N GLY A 17 -3.09 -3.81 -8.95
CA GLY A 17 -2.03 -4.53 -8.28
C GLY A 17 -2.37 -4.98 -6.86
N MET A 18 -1.44 -4.80 -5.93
CA MET A 18 -1.57 -5.20 -4.52
C MET A 18 -2.77 -4.54 -3.82
N GLY A 19 -3.04 -3.24 -4.10
CA GLY A 19 -4.16 -2.54 -3.50
C GLY A 19 -5.52 -3.10 -3.94
N LEU A 20 -5.68 -3.42 -5.23
CA LEU A 20 -6.90 -4.04 -5.74
C LEU A 20 -7.13 -5.44 -5.14
N ALA A 21 -6.08 -6.27 -5.10
CA ALA A 21 -6.16 -7.59 -4.49
C ALA A 21 -6.53 -7.51 -3.00
N THR A 22 -5.95 -6.54 -2.27
CA THR A 22 -6.28 -6.30 -0.86
C THR A 22 -7.73 -5.85 -0.69
N ALA A 23 -8.20 -4.91 -1.52
CA ALA A 23 -9.59 -4.44 -1.45
C ALA A 23 -10.58 -5.58 -1.73
N LYS A 24 -10.32 -6.39 -2.75
CA LYS A 24 -11.12 -7.56 -3.06
C LYS A 24 -11.16 -8.54 -1.90
N ARG A 25 -10.00 -8.89 -1.33
CA ARG A 25 -9.91 -9.79 -0.18
C ARG A 25 -10.67 -9.26 1.04
N PHE A 26 -10.56 -7.96 1.33
CA PHE A 26 -11.29 -7.36 2.47
C PHE A 26 -12.80 -7.43 2.28
N VAL A 27 -13.31 -7.21 1.05
CA VAL A 27 -14.73 -7.37 0.73
C VAL A 27 -15.18 -8.83 0.86
N GLU A 28 -14.39 -9.79 0.40
CA GLU A 28 -14.66 -11.24 0.57
C GLU A 28 -14.78 -11.63 2.05
N GLU A 29 -14.03 -10.94 2.92
CA GLU A 29 -14.04 -11.13 4.37
C GLU A 29 -15.08 -10.24 5.12
N GLY A 30 -16.01 -9.62 4.39
CA GLY A 30 -17.17 -8.94 4.96
C GLY A 30 -17.02 -7.45 5.22
N ALA A 31 -15.91 -6.83 4.83
CA ALA A 31 -15.71 -5.39 4.97
C ALA A 31 -16.46 -4.59 3.89
N PHE A 32 -16.82 -3.34 4.22
CA PHE A 32 -17.09 -2.32 3.22
C PHE A 32 -15.78 -1.57 2.93
N VAL A 33 -15.41 -1.44 1.65
CA VAL A 33 -14.10 -0.92 1.26
C VAL A 33 -14.23 0.34 0.41
N TYR A 34 -13.60 1.43 0.84
CA TYR A 34 -13.30 2.56 -0.03
C TYR A 34 -11.96 2.31 -0.72
N ILE A 35 -11.93 2.47 -2.04
CA ILE A 35 -10.67 2.44 -2.81
C ILE A 35 -10.41 3.83 -3.38
N SER A 36 -9.14 4.27 -3.35
CA SER A 36 -8.76 5.53 -3.99
C SER A 36 -7.63 5.35 -5.00
N GLY A 37 -7.62 6.22 -6.00
CA GLY A 37 -6.62 6.25 -7.06
C GLY A 37 -6.80 7.46 -7.96
N ARG A 38 -5.79 7.78 -8.77
CA ARG A 38 -5.78 8.99 -9.61
C ARG A 38 -6.64 8.88 -10.88
N ARG A 39 -6.77 7.68 -11.43
CA ARG A 39 -7.40 7.43 -12.72
C ARG A 39 -8.82 6.92 -12.52
N GLN A 40 -9.82 7.75 -12.88
CA GLN A 40 -11.23 7.39 -12.69
C GLN A 40 -11.59 6.09 -13.42
N LEU A 41 -11.19 5.94 -14.68
CA LEU A 41 -11.48 4.73 -15.45
C LEU A 41 -11.00 3.44 -14.78
N GLU A 42 -9.80 3.47 -14.18
CA GLU A 42 -9.25 2.30 -13.48
C GLU A 42 -9.97 2.05 -12.14
N LEU A 43 -10.44 3.10 -11.47
CA LEU A 43 -11.30 2.96 -10.28
C LEU A 43 -12.64 2.33 -10.63
N ASP A 44 -13.28 2.76 -11.73
CA ASP A 44 -14.56 2.23 -12.16
C ASP A 44 -14.45 0.74 -12.53
N LYS A 45 -13.37 0.36 -13.22
CA LYS A 45 -13.06 -1.04 -13.51
C LYS A 45 -12.86 -1.86 -12.22
N ALA A 46 -12.11 -1.32 -11.26
CA ALA A 46 -11.85 -1.98 -9.98
C ALA A 46 -13.15 -2.17 -9.17
N VAL A 47 -14.00 -1.14 -9.09
CA VAL A 47 -15.31 -1.23 -8.44
C VAL A 47 -16.18 -2.29 -9.12
N SER A 48 -16.22 -2.31 -10.46
CA SER A 48 -16.97 -3.31 -11.22
C SER A 48 -16.46 -4.74 -10.99
N LEU A 49 -15.13 -4.90 -10.91
CA LEU A 49 -14.49 -6.20 -10.67
C LEU A 49 -14.76 -6.73 -9.25
N ILE A 50 -14.75 -5.86 -8.24
CA ILE A 50 -15.06 -6.23 -6.86
C ILE A 50 -16.57 -6.47 -6.70
N GLY A 51 -17.38 -5.64 -7.33
CA GLY A 51 -18.83 -5.82 -7.54
C GLY A 51 -19.72 -5.38 -6.39
N ARG A 52 -19.38 -5.63 -5.13
CA ARG A 52 -20.23 -5.29 -3.96
C ARG A 52 -19.40 -4.70 -2.82
N SER A 53 -20.07 -4.00 -1.91
CA SER A 53 -19.46 -3.46 -0.67
C SER A 53 -18.16 -2.66 -0.91
N VAL A 54 -18.11 -1.94 -2.05
CA VAL A 54 -16.97 -1.13 -2.45
C VAL A 54 -17.41 0.20 -3.02
N ALA A 55 -16.65 1.25 -2.76
CA ALA A 55 -16.84 2.58 -3.36
C ALA A 55 -15.48 3.13 -3.85
N GLY A 56 -15.45 3.64 -5.09
CA GLY A 56 -14.28 4.31 -5.65
C GLY A 56 -14.32 5.81 -5.39
N VAL A 57 -13.17 6.39 -5.01
CA VAL A 57 -13.00 7.85 -4.83
C VAL A 57 -11.75 8.30 -5.56
N GLN A 58 -11.93 9.11 -6.59
CA GLN A 58 -10.79 9.67 -7.31
C GLN A 58 -10.03 10.66 -6.43
N GLY A 59 -8.69 10.52 -6.38
CA GLY A 59 -7.82 11.43 -5.65
C GLY A 59 -6.35 11.08 -5.79
N ASP A 60 -5.52 12.08 -5.63
CA ASP A 60 -4.06 11.97 -5.57
C ASP A 60 -3.62 12.19 -4.11
N VAL A 61 -2.97 11.21 -3.50
CA VAL A 61 -2.50 11.28 -2.11
C VAL A 61 -1.49 12.41 -1.85
N SER A 62 -0.82 12.91 -2.90
CA SER A 62 0.08 14.04 -2.81
C SER A 62 -0.65 15.40 -2.71
N LYS A 63 -1.97 15.43 -2.96
CA LYS A 63 -2.82 16.62 -2.94
C LYS A 63 -3.73 16.61 -1.71
N LEU A 64 -3.51 17.53 -0.77
CA LEU A 64 -4.28 17.58 0.48
C LEU A 64 -5.78 17.74 0.27
N ALA A 65 -6.20 18.54 -0.72
CA ALA A 65 -7.60 18.75 -1.05
C ALA A 65 -8.30 17.47 -1.53
N ASP A 66 -7.58 16.57 -2.22
CA ASP A 66 -8.12 15.28 -2.65
C ASP A 66 -8.35 14.36 -1.44
N LEU A 67 -7.41 14.36 -0.50
CA LEU A 67 -7.57 13.64 0.77
C LEU A 67 -8.72 14.22 1.60
N ASP A 68 -8.89 15.55 1.63
CA ASP A 68 -10.02 16.18 2.34
C ASP A 68 -11.36 15.70 1.78
N ARG A 69 -11.53 15.68 0.45
CA ARG A 69 -12.74 15.16 -0.21
C ARG A 69 -12.96 13.68 0.08
N LEU A 70 -11.90 12.87 0.06
CA LEU A 70 -11.96 11.44 0.37
C LEU A 70 -12.50 11.20 1.78
N TYR A 71 -11.89 11.83 2.77
CA TYR A 71 -12.29 11.64 4.17
C TYR A 71 -13.64 12.27 4.50
N ALA A 72 -13.99 13.41 3.89
CA ALA A 72 -15.34 13.99 4.02
C ALA A 72 -16.42 13.04 3.51
N ARG A 73 -16.19 12.37 2.37
CA ARG A 73 -17.11 11.37 1.83
C ARG A 73 -17.26 10.18 2.77
N ILE A 74 -16.16 9.62 3.28
CA ILE A 74 -16.20 8.50 4.23
C ILE A 74 -16.96 8.91 5.50
N ALA A 75 -16.68 10.10 6.04
CA ALA A 75 -17.35 10.62 7.22
C ALA A 75 -18.86 10.75 7.01
N GLY A 76 -19.30 11.25 5.85
CA GLY A 76 -20.72 11.40 5.52
C GLY A 76 -21.47 10.09 5.29
N GLU A 77 -20.78 9.06 4.73
CA GLU A 77 -21.44 7.80 4.37
C GLU A 77 -21.34 6.72 5.47
N LYS A 78 -20.20 6.66 6.20
CA LYS A 78 -19.91 5.59 7.18
C LYS A 78 -19.52 6.10 8.56
N GLY A 79 -19.22 7.39 8.70
CA GLY A 79 -18.85 8.01 9.97
C GLY A 79 -17.43 7.69 10.45
N LYS A 80 -17.02 6.44 10.37
CA LYS A 80 -15.73 5.93 10.87
C LYS A 80 -15.12 4.91 9.91
N ILE A 81 -13.82 4.64 10.13
CA ILE A 81 -13.08 3.55 9.49
C ILE A 81 -12.39 2.69 10.56
N ASP A 82 -12.24 1.40 10.29
CA ASP A 82 -11.54 0.45 11.16
C ASP A 82 -10.14 0.13 10.65
N ILE A 83 -9.96 0.16 9.31
CA ILE A 83 -8.74 -0.29 8.65
C ILE A 83 -8.31 0.73 7.62
N LEU A 84 -7.05 1.15 7.69
CA LEU A 84 -6.39 1.92 6.65
C LEU A 84 -5.27 1.08 6.02
N PHE A 85 -5.40 0.76 4.73
CA PHE A 85 -4.31 0.23 3.92
C PHE A 85 -3.75 1.35 3.04
N ALA A 86 -2.59 1.90 3.43
CA ALA A 86 -1.93 2.99 2.72
C ALA A 86 -0.94 2.41 1.68
N GLY A 87 -1.48 1.99 0.53
CA GLY A 87 -0.74 1.30 -0.54
C GLY A 87 -0.40 2.16 -1.75
N ALA A 88 -0.84 3.43 -1.80
CA ALA A 88 -0.50 4.33 -2.90
C ALA A 88 1.00 4.65 -2.90
N GLY A 89 1.64 4.44 -4.05
CA GLY A 89 3.07 4.73 -4.23
C GLY A 89 3.48 4.63 -5.69
N ILE A 90 4.67 5.12 -5.98
CA ILE A 90 5.31 5.04 -7.29
C ILE A 90 6.75 4.55 -7.16
N VAL A 91 7.26 4.01 -8.24
CA VAL A 91 8.68 3.73 -8.46
C VAL A 91 9.11 4.54 -9.68
N ASP A 92 10.24 5.22 -9.59
CA ASP A 92 10.83 6.01 -10.68
C ASP A 92 12.35 5.75 -10.68
N PRO A 93 12.80 4.62 -11.27
CA PRO A 93 14.21 4.23 -11.23
C PRO A 93 15.05 5.17 -12.07
N GLN A 94 16.10 5.76 -11.47
CA GLN A 94 17.07 6.59 -12.17
C GLN A 94 18.48 6.31 -11.61
N PRO A 95 19.50 6.13 -12.46
CA PRO A 95 20.89 6.13 -12.02
C PRO A 95 21.19 7.37 -11.18
N LEU A 96 22.03 7.25 -10.15
CA LEU A 96 22.32 8.37 -9.25
C LEU A 96 22.76 9.65 -9.99
N ALA A 97 23.60 9.50 -11.02
CA ALA A 97 24.07 10.64 -11.81
C ALA A 97 22.98 11.31 -12.68
N GLU A 98 21.85 10.64 -12.90
CA GLU A 98 20.75 11.10 -13.76
C GLU A 98 19.52 11.49 -12.94
N THR A 99 19.56 11.31 -11.63
CA THR A 99 18.44 11.62 -10.74
C THR A 99 18.16 13.13 -10.77
N THR A 100 16.97 13.52 -11.23
CA THR A 100 16.54 14.92 -11.29
C THR A 100 15.81 15.32 -10.00
N GLU A 101 15.85 16.62 -9.65
CA GLU A 101 15.08 17.15 -8.53
C GLU A 101 13.59 16.87 -8.68
N GLU A 102 13.05 17.00 -9.90
CA GLU A 102 11.63 16.74 -10.18
C GLU A 102 11.24 15.29 -9.88
N SER A 103 12.05 14.30 -10.31
CA SER A 103 11.82 12.90 -10.03
C SER A 103 11.93 12.61 -8.54
N PHE A 104 12.98 13.13 -7.89
CA PHE A 104 13.21 12.98 -6.46
C PHE A 104 12.01 13.52 -5.65
N ASP A 105 11.61 14.77 -5.91
CA ASP A 105 10.50 15.42 -5.23
C ASP A 105 9.17 14.70 -5.46
N LYS A 106 8.92 14.23 -6.68
CA LYS A 106 7.72 13.47 -7.02
C LYS A 106 7.62 12.17 -6.22
N VAL A 107 8.72 11.41 -6.14
CA VAL A 107 8.76 10.16 -5.37
C VAL A 107 8.53 10.42 -3.89
N PHE A 108 9.19 11.43 -3.32
CA PHE A 108 9.01 11.82 -1.92
C PHE A 108 7.61 12.40 -1.65
N ALA A 109 7.08 13.22 -2.55
CA ALA A 109 5.75 13.80 -2.39
C ALA A 109 4.64 12.74 -2.30
N ILE A 110 4.75 11.64 -3.05
CA ILE A 110 3.76 10.57 -3.07
C ILE A 110 4.04 9.55 -1.96
N ASN A 111 5.25 8.99 -1.93
CA ASN A 111 5.56 7.83 -1.09
C ASN A 111 5.74 8.16 0.38
N THR A 112 6.14 9.38 0.73
CA THR A 112 6.36 9.82 2.13
C THR A 112 5.33 10.84 2.58
N ARG A 113 5.36 12.07 2.03
CA ARG A 113 4.45 13.13 2.43
C ARG A 113 2.99 12.76 2.19
N GLY A 114 2.66 12.18 1.04
CA GLY A 114 1.32 11.75 0.69
C GLY A 114 0.81 10.64 1.61
N LEU A 115 1.65 9.65 1.90
CA LEU A 115 1.34 8.59 2.86
C LEU A 115 1.13 9.15 4.27
N ALA A 116 2.04 10.00 4.76
CA ALA A 116 1.91 10.61 6.08
C ALA A 116 0.64 11.48 6.19
N SER A 117 0.32 12.25 5.15
CA SER A 117 -0.92 13.04 5.08
C SER A 117 -2.17 12.15 5.08
N THR A 118 -2.11 11.02 4.36
CA THR A 118 -3.19 10.01 4.34
C THR A 118 -3.47 9.50 5.75
N VAL A 119 -2.42 9.07 6.48
CA VAL A 119 -2.57 8.57 7.84
C VAL A 119 -3.06 9.69 8.78
N LYS A 120 -2.43 10.87 8.76
CA LYS A 120 -2.82 12.02 9.60
C LYS A 120 -4.30 12.36 9.46
N LYS A 121 -4.79 12.43 8.21
CA LYS A 121 -6.21 12.78 7.95
C LYS A 121 -7.19 11.65 8.27
N ALA A 122 -6.72 10.41 8.35
CA ALA A 122 -7.53 9.28 8.80
C ALA A 122 -7.80 9.29 10.31
N LEU A 123 -6.88 9.83 11.12
CA LEU A 123 -6.93 9.73 12.59
C LEU A 123 -8.26 10.15 13.23
N PRO A 124 -8.94 11.26 12.80
CA PRO A 124 -10.23 11.62 13.37
C PRO A 124 -11.36 10.63 13.10
N LEU A 125 -11.25 9.86 12.02
CA LEU A 125 -12.25 8.87 11.60
C LEU A 125 -11.88 7.44 12.00
N LEU A 126 -10.63 7.19 12.35
CA LEU A 126 -10.16 5.85 12.68
C LEU A 126 -10.68 5.44 14.06
N ASN A 127 -11.30 4.26 14.15
CA ASN A 127 -11.77 3.71 15.41
C ASN A 127 -10.60 3.34 16.33
N ASP A 128 -10.81 3.44 17.63
CA ASP A 128 -9.89 2.88 18.62
C ASP A 128 -9.83 1.35 18.46
N GLY A 129 -8.65 0.78 18.58
CA GLY A 129 -8.40 -0.62 18.24
C GLY A 129 -8.28 -0.90 16.74
N GLY A 130 -8.35 0.12 15.89
CA GLY A 130 -8.20 0.00 14.45
C GLY A 130 -6.81 -0.45 13.99
N ALA A 131 -6.67 -0.67 12.67
CA ALA A 131 -5.41 -1.10 12.06
C ALA A 131 -4.97 -0.15 10.93
N ILE A 132 -3.71 0.24 10.95
CA ILE A 132 -3.02 0.94 9.85
C ILE A 132 -1.98 -0.01 9.28
N ILE A 133 -2.06 -0.25 7.97
CA ILE A 133 -1.12 -1.07 7.22
C ILE A 133 -0.52 -0.19 6.14
N VAL A 134 0.80 -0.07 6.13
CA VAL A 134 1.52 0.69 5.10
C VAL A 134 2.37 -0.25 4.25
N ILE A 135 2.67 0.14 3.02
CA ILE A 135 3.52 -0.64 2.12
C ILE A 135 4.92 0.00 2.09
N THR A 136 5.88 -0.73 2.68
CA THR A 136 7.32 -0.49 2.55
C THR A 136 7.89 -1.19 1.30
N SER A 137 9.06 -1.73 1.35
CA SER A 137 9.68 -2.57 0.32
C SER A 137 10.95 -3.18 0.90
N ILE A 138 11.34 -4.36 0.48
CA ILE A 138 12.69 -4.90 0.76
C ILE A 138 13.81 -3.94 0.34
N ALA A 139 13.55 -3.05 -0.64
CA ALA A 139 14.48 -2.03 -1.09
C ALA A 139 14.91 -1.02 0.01
N GLU A 140 14.20 -0.96 1.13
CA GLU A 140 14.60 -0.11 2.27
C GLU A 140 15.87 -0.62 2.97
N ASN A 141 16.14 -1.92 2.87
CA ASN A 141 17.28 -2.60 3.50
C ASN A 141 18.31 -3.11 2.47
N MET A 142 18.06 -2.93 1.17
CA MET A 142 18.91 -3.44 0.09
C MET A 142 19.45 -2.30 -0.75
N GLY A 143 20.73 -2.42 -1.17
CA GLY A 143 21.32 -1.52 -2.16
C GLY A 143 20.94 -1.92 -3.58
N ILE A 144 19.93 -1.28 -4.14
CA ILE A 144 19.46 -1.55 -5.51
C ILE A 144 19.83 -0.36 -6.41
N PRO A 145 20.66 -0.57 -7.45
CA PRO A 145 21.03 0.49 -8.39
C PRO A 145 19.77 1.14 -9.02
N GLY A 146 19.78 2.46 -9.14
CA GLY A 146 18.67 3.24 -9.68
C GLY A 146 17.54 3.53 -8.69
N PHE A 147 17.56 3.03 -7.45
CA PHE A 147 16.48 3.16 -6.48
C PHE A 147 16.75 4.19 -5.38
N THR A 148 17.67 5.13 -5.57
CA THR A 148 18.09 6.10 -4.53
C THR A 148 16.89 6.76 -3.83
N ALA A 149 16.04 7.47 -4.56
CA ALA A 149 14.88 8.15 -3.98
C ALA A 149 13.84 7.16 -3.46
N TYR A 150 13.56 6.10 -4.22
CA TYR A 150 12.56 5.10 -3.84
C TYR A 150 12.91 4.40 -2.51
N SER A 151 14.12 3.84 -2.41
CA SER A 151 14.59 3.15 -1.19
C SER A 151 14.58 4.08 0.03
N ALA A 152 15.04 5.32 -0.15
CA ALA A 152 14.99 6.33 0.93
C ALA A 152 13.55 6.59 1.40
N THR A 153 12.58 6.68 0.46
CA THR A 153 11.17 6.86 0.87
C THR A 153 10.63 5.66 1.63
N LYS A 154 11.03 4.44 1.28
CA LYS A 154 10.57 3.22 1.96
C LYS A 154 11.20 3.07 3.35
N ALA A 155 12.46 3.43 3.52
CA ALA A 155 13.11 3.54 4.83
C ALA A 155 12.43 4.60 5.72
N ALA A 156 12.05 5.75 5.17
CA ALA A 156 11.27 6.76 5.89
C ALA A 156 9.91 6.21 6.35
N VAL A 157 9.19 5.48 5.49
CA VAL A 157 7.90 4.84 5.84
C VAL A 157 8.09 3.83 6.98
N ARG A 158 9.17 3.03 6.94
CA ARG A 158 9.50 2.12 8.04
C ARG A 158 9.73 2.86 9.36
N SER A 159 10.37 4.02 9.31
CA SER A 159 10.54 4.87 10.50
C SER A 159 9.19 5.40 11.02
N PHE A 160 8.27 5.81 10.13
CA PHE A 160 6.92 6.25 10.54
C PHE A 160 6.17 5.16 11.30
N VAL A 161 6.26 3.91 10.88
CA VAL A 161 5.59 2.78 11.57
C VAL A 161 5.98 2.72 13.04
N ARG A 162 7.27 2.83 13.36
CA ARG A 162 7.75 2.81 14.75
C ARG A 162 7.21 4.00 15.54
N THR A 163 7.29 5.20 14.98
CA THR A 163 6.85 6.43 15.63
C THR A 163 5.34 6.41 15.87
N TRP A 164 4.54 6.08 14.84
CA TRP A 164 3.08 6.07 14.96
C TRP A 164 2.57 4.93 15.87
N THR A 165 3.27 3.80 15.95
CA THR A 165 2.96 2.77 16.95
C THR A 165 3.06 3.33 18.36
N ALA A 166 4.11 4.13 18.65
CA ALA A 166 4.28 4.76 19.95
C ALA A 166 3.24 5.87 20.22
N GLU A 167 2.93 6.70 19.21
CA GLU A 167 1.98 7.81 19.33
C GLU A 167 0.52 7.35 19.48
N LEU A 168 0.15 6.23 18.86
CA LEU A 168 -1.24 5.76 18.80
C LEU A 168 -1.56 4.65 19.81
N LYS A 169 -0.63 4.31 20.71
CA LYS A 169 -0.79 3.24 21.72
C LYS A 169 -2.01 3.41 22.61
N ASP A 170 -2.29 4.64 23.05
CA ASP A 170 -3.39 4.90 23.97
C ASP A 170 -4.77 4.68 23.31
N ARG A 171 -4.83 4.80 22.00
CA ARG A 171 -5.98 4.43 21.17
C ARG A 171 -5.99 2.96 20.75
N ARG A 172 -4.96 2.19 21.12
CA ARG A 172 -4.78 0.77 20.74
C ARG A 172 -4.82 0.56 19.23
N ILE A 173 -4.46 1.57 18.42
CA ILE A 173 -4.37 1.46 16.99
C ILE A 173 -3.05 0.77 16.64
N ARG A 174 -3.15 -0.34 15.91
CA ARG A 174 -1.98 -1.11 15.48
C ARG A 174 -1.45 -0.54 14.16
N VAL A 175 -0.18 -0.20 14.13
CA VAL A 175 0.48 0.30 12.92
C VAL A 175 1.53 -0.71 12.50
N ASN A 176 1.38 -1.26 11.29
CA ASN A 176 2.30 -2.26 10.76
C ASN A 176 2.65 -1.96 9.30
N ALA A 177 3.76 -2.49 8.85
CA ALA A 177 4.17 -2.47 7.46
C ALA A 177 4.14 -3.87 6.84
N ILE A 178 3.93 -3.91 5.54
CA ILE A 178 4.28 -5.05 4.69
C ILE A 178 5.43 -4.60 3.80
N SER A 179 6.48 -5.42 3.71
CA SER A 179 7.67 -5.19 2.89
C SER A 179 7.66 -6.19 1.72
N PRO A 180 7.08 -5.83 0.56
CA PRO A 180 7.04 -6.71 -0.59
C PRO A 180 8.41 -6.87 -1.21
N GLY A 181 8.68 -8.09 -1.70
CA GLY A 181 9.65 -8.34 -2.76
C GLY A 181 9.09 -8.03 -4.14
N PRO A 182 9.66 -8.59 -5.21
CA PRO A 182 9.12 -8.47 -6.55
C PRO A 182 7.74 -9.13 -6.67
N ILE A 183 6.70 -8.32 -6.88
CA ILE A 183 5.31 -8.75 -7.03
C ILE A 183 4.87 -8.51 -8.47
N ASP A 184 4.19 -9.48 -9.09
CA ASP A 184 3.66 -9.37 -10.45
C ASP A 184 2.47 -8.40 -10.47
N THR A 185 2.76 -7.16 -10.80
CA THR A 185 1.79 -6.06 -10.84
C THR A 185 2.01 -5.22 -12.10
N PRO A 186 1.02 -4.43 -12.53
CA PRO A 186 1.17 -3.51 -13.67
C PRO A 186 2.32 -2.51 -13.54
N ILE A 187 2.91 -2.35 -12.37
CA ILE A 187 4.10 -1.50 -12.16
C ILE A 187 5.30 -2.00 -12.97
N VAL A 188 5.45 -3.31 -13.14
CA VAL A 188 6.55 -3.89 -13.93
C VAL A 188 6.44 -3.48 -15.39
N GLU A 189 5.23 -3.50 -15.95
CA GLU A 189 4.96 -3.05 -17.32
C GLU A 189 5.19 -1.55 -17.51
N GLN A 190 4.87 -0.74 -16.50
CA GLN A 190 5.06 0.71 -16.55
C GLN A 190 6.53 1.14 -16.53
N GLN A 191 7.42 0.27 -16.05
CA GLN A 191 8.87 0.51 -15.98
C GLN A 191 9.63 0.01 -17.23
N ALA A 192 8.97 -0.74 -18.09
CA ALA A 192 9.59 -1.29 -19.31
C ALA A 192 9.02 -0.60 -20.56
N PRO A 193 9.86 -0.21 -21.51
CA PRO A 193 9.43 0.48 -22.73
C PRO A 193 8.66 -0.46 -23.70
N THR A 194 8.84 -1.76 -23.57
CA THR A 194 8.22 -2.79 -24.42
C THR A 194 7.74 -3.97 -23.60
N LYS A 195 6.85 -4.77 -24.19
CA LYS A 195 6.36 -6.01 -23.55
C LYS A 195 7.51 -6.99 -23.32
N GLU A 196 8.39 -7.15 -24.29
CA GLU A 196 9.58 -8.01 -24.20
C GLU A 196 10.50 -7.58 -23.05
N GLY A 197 10.66 -6.25 -22.88
CA GLY A 197 11.43 -5.68 -21.75
C GLY A 197 10.77 -5.99 -20.40
N ALA A 198 9.44 -5.91 -20.31
CA ALA A 198 8.69 -6.27 -19.11
C ALA A 198 8.83 -7.78 -18.79
N ASP A 199 8.77 -8.65 -19.81
CA ASP A 199 8.91 -10.09 -19.63
C ASP A 199 10.37 -10.45 -19.21
N GLN A 200 11.38 -9.78 -19.76
CA GLN A 200 12.77 -9.92 -19.33
C GLN A 200 12.96 -9.46 -17.87
N ALA A 201 12.38 -8.32 -17.49
CA ALA A 201 12.44 -7.83 -16.12
C ALA A 201 11.78 -8.82 -15.14
N ARG A 202 10.61 -9.38 -15.51
CA ARG A 202 9.95 -10.44 -14.70
C ARG A 202 10.85 -11.66 -14.53
N ALA A 203 11.49 -12.13 -15.61
CA ALA A 203 12.40 -13.28 -15.54
C ALA A 203 13.61 -12.99 -14.64
N GLN A 204 14.21 -11.80 -14.74
CA GLN A 204 15.33 -11.38 -13.89
C GLN A 204 14.92 -11.32 -12.42
N PHE A 205 13.79 -10.69 -12.12
CA PHE A 205 13.27 -10.65 -10.76
C PHE A 205 12.96 -12.04 -10.21
N ALA A 206 12.34 -12.91 -11.02
CA ALA A 206 12.05 -14.29 -10.60
C ALA A 206 13.32 -15.07 -10.26
N ALA A 207 14.38 -14.89 -11.05
CA ALA A 207 15.68 -15.53 -10.81
C ALA A 207 16.38 -15.04 -9.54
N ALA A 208 16.10 -13.81 -9.09
CA ALA A 208 16.66 -13.23 -7.87
C ALA A 208 15.89 -13.64 -6.60
N VAL A 209 14.66 -14.13 -6.73
CA VAL A 209 13.85 -14.59 -5.60
C VAL A 209 14.16 -16.06 -5.29
N PRO A 210 14.46 -16.45 -4.04
CA PRO A 210 14.73 -17.86 -3.68
C PRO A 210 13.64 -18.84 -4.11
N PHE A 211 12.35 -18.41 -4.13
CA PHE A 211 11.25 -19.24 -4.61
C PHE A 211 11.16 -19.35 -6.14
N GLY A 212 12.07 -18.73 -6.90
CA GLY A 212 12.14 -18.83 -8.36
C GLY A 212 10.97 -18.20 -9.11
N ARG A 213 10.20 -17.33 -8.48
CA ARG A 213 9.05 -16.65 -9.07
C ARG A 213 8.78 -15.29 -8.43
N LEU A 214 8.02 -14.46 -9.13
CA LEU A 214 7.42 -13.27 -8.50
C LEU A 214 6.31 -13.69 -7.53
N GLY A 215 6.10 -12.87 -6.50
CA GLY A 215 4.93 -12.95 -5.66
C GLY A 215 3.66 -12.53 -6.42
N ARG A 216 2.51 -13.04 -6.01
CA ARG A 216 1.21 -12.61 -6.53
C ARG A 216 0.63 -11.50 -5.63
N PRO A 217 -0.14 -10.55 -6.18
CA PRO A 217 -0.85 -9.54 -5.38
C PRO A 217 -1.70 -10.13 -4.25
N GLU A 218 -2.26 -11.33 -4.45
CA GLU A 218 -3.08 -12.04 -3.44
C GLU A 218 -2.25 -12.49 -2.23
N GLU A 219 -0.95 -12.69 -2.38
CA GLU A 219 -0.05 -13.05 -1.27
C GLU A 219 0.16 -11.83 -0.35
N ILE A 220 0.23 -10.63 -0.93
CA ILE A 220 0.21 -9.37 -0.16
C ILE A 220 -1.17 -9.16 0.51
N ALA A 221 -2.26 -9.42 -0.21
CA ALA A 221 -3.61 -9.30 0.33
C ALA A 221 -3.85 -10.24 1.53
N SER A 222 -3.25 -11.42 1.51
CA SER A 222 -3.33 -12.38 2.63
C SER A 222 -2.59 -11.86 3.87
N ALA A 223 -1.39 -11.29 3.70
CA ALA A 223 -0.65 -10.64 4.79
C ALA A 223 -1.39 -9.40 5.32
N ALA A 224 -1.99 -8.61 4.42
CA ALA A 224 -2.80 -7.45 4.78
C ALA A 224 -4.04 -7.87 5.59
N LEU A 225 -4.72 -8.94 5.20
CA LEU A 225 -5.87 -9.48 5.94
C LEU A 225 -5.47 -9.92 7.35
N PHE A 226 -4.36 -10.65 7.49
CA PHE A 226 -3.84 -11.02 8.82
C PHE A 226 -3.61 -9.79 9.68
N LEU A 227 -2.86 -8.79 9.18
CA LEU A 227 -2.56 -7.57 9.93
C LEU A 227 -3.80 -6.70 10.22
N ALA A 228 -4.84 -6.77 9.38
CA ALA A 228 -6.09 -6.04 9.56
C ALA A 228 -7.02 -6.68 10.59
N SER A 229 -6.93 -7.98 10.77
CA SER A 229 -7.85 -8.77 11.61
C SER A 229 -7.41 -8.87 13.07
N ASP A 230 -8.30 -9.39 13.91
CA ASP A 230 -8.04 -9.65 15.33
C ASP A 230 -7.00 -10.77 15.55
N GLU A 231 -6.68 -11.56 14.52
CA GLU A 231 -5.57 -12.53 14.58
C GLU A 231 -4.22 -11.86 14.80
N ALA A 232 -4.09 -10.57 14.43
CA ALA A 232 -2.90 -9.76 14.68
C ALA A 232 -3.06 -8.82 15.90
N SER A 233 -3.93 -9.15 16.86
CA SER A 233 -4.24 -8.29 18.01
C SER A 233 -3.03 -7.91 18.87
N PHE A 234 -1.96 -8.71 18.84
CA PHE A 234 -0.71 -8.43 19.55
C PHE A 234 0.48 -8.12 18.62
N VAL A 235 0.18 -7.73 17.36
CA VAL A 235 1.18 -7.38 16.34
C VAL A 235 1.11 -5.88 16.07
N ALA A 236 2.12 -5.13 16.51
CA ALA A 236 2.25 -3.69 16.31
C ALA A 236 3.72 -3.30 16.07
N GLY A 237 3.97 -2.38 15.15
CA GLY A 237 5.31 -1.90 14.82
C GLY A 237 6.13 -2.85 13.95
N VAL A 238 5.55 -3.94 13.44
CA VAL A 238 6.27 -4.89 12.59
C VAL A 238 6.46 -4.33 11.18
N ASP A 239 7.53 -4.75 10.55
CA ASP A 239 7.69 -4.75 9.10
C ASP A 239 7.74 -6.21 8.66
N LEU A 240 6.71 -6.65 7.94
CA LEU A 240 6.52 -8.04 7.55
C LEU A 240 7.01 -8.26 6.12
N PRO A 241 8.17 -8.92 5.91
CA PRO A 241 8.61 -9.27 4.56
C PRO A 241 7.65 -10.29 3.91
N VAL A 242 7.26 -10.00 2.66
CA VAL A 242 6.49 -10.90 1.79
C VAL A 242 7.20 -10.92 0.44
N ASP A 243 8.30 -11.64 0.36
CA ASP A 243 9.32 -11.48 -0.67
C ASP A 243 9.90 -12.79 -1.21
N GLY A 244 9.35 -13.94 -0.80
CA GLY A 244 9.85 -15.25 -1.21
C GLY A 244 11.25 -15.57 -0.67
N GLY A 245 11.66 -14.92 0.43
CA GLY A 245 12.95 -15.11 1.09
C GLY A 245 14.08 -14.21 0.54
N MET A 246 13.77 -13.26 -0.34
CA MET A 246 14.79 -12.44 -1.03
C MET A 246 15.61 -11.58 -0.06
N SER A 247 15.00 -11.06 1.00
CA SER A 247 15.70 -10.23 1.99
C SER A 247 16.35 -11.00 3.14
N ALA A 248 16.21 -12.33 3.15
CA ALA A 248 16.75 -13.18 4.20
C ALA A 248 18.15 -13.76 3.86
N LEU A 249 18.65 -13.55 2.64
CA LEU A 249 19.92 -14.12 2.14
C LEU A 249 20.96 -13.04 1.89
#